data_ae22cf3e12a61386d4c1dd1a3e681f28
#
_entry.id   ae22cf3e12a61386d4c1dd1a3e681f28
#
_cell.length_a   1.000
_cell.length_b   1.000
_cell.length_c   1.000
_cell.angle_alpha   90.00
_cell.angle_beta   90.00
_cell.angle_gamma   90.00
#
_symmetry.space_group_name_H-M   'P 1'
#
loop_
_entity.id
_entity.type
_entity.pdbx_description
1 polymer ?
#
loop_
_entity_poly.entity_id
_entity_poly.type
_entity_poly.pdbx_seq_one_letter_code
_entity_poly.pdbx_strand_id
1 'polypeptide(L)'
;MVFFVFFQIDGYSNYILSWSVMDVKNNVTILKENILPVIRDHNNYMPNQLSMDGGMEFRLTEYALQLYSHTHRVDYSRTAVVRGTSRQNHPIERLWRDVNEKITFKLKWAFRDMESQRLIDMSVAKDKFVVGHLFRTMVKYGLGIFVPSFNSRNVGGGSRIPELLRLHNTIPATPLTPLPSAEDLADSLNSFDAPFCRTS
;
A
#
# COMPACT_ATOMS: atom_id res chain seq x y z
N MET A 1 20.30 -6.48 -0.37
CA MET A 1 19.34 -5.42 -0.69
C MET A 1 17.96 -5.89 -0.24
N VAL A 2 17.23 -5.10 0.53
CA VAL A 2 15.88 -5.39 0.98
C VAL A 2 14.97 -4.35 0.31
N PHE A 3 13.85 -4.76 -0.22
CA PHE A 3 12.80 -3.87 -0.71
C PHE A 3 11.45 -4.26 -0.13
N PHE A 4 10.51 -3.37 -0.16
CA PHE A 4 9.17 -3.53 0.37
C PHE A 4 8.15 -3.37 -0.75
N VAL A 5 7.11 -4.17 -0.72
CA VAL A 5 5.96 -4.02 -1.63
C VAL A 5 4.78 -3.55 -0.81
N PHE A 6 4.08 -2.57 -1.32
CA PHE A 6 2.89 -2.00 -0.70
C PHE A 6 1.69 -2.17 -1.62
N PHE A 7 0.52 -2.43 -1.04
CA PHE A 7 -0.76 -2.42 -1.74
C PHE A 7 -1.80 -1.64 -0.95
N GLN A 8 -2.64 -0.92 -1.67
CA GLN A 8 -3.87 -0.35 -1.17
C GLN A 8 -5.03 -0.90 -2.00
N ILE A 9 -6.06 -1.42 -1.32
CA ILE A 9 -7.23 -1.98 -1.97
C ILE A 9 -8.49 -1.26 -1.49
N ASP A 10 -9.48 -1.13 -2.38
CA ASP A 10 -10.80 -0.69 -2.00
C ASP A 10 -11.54 -1.79 -1.24
N GLY A 11 -12.03 -1.46 -0.05
CA GLY A 11 -12.66 -2.43 0.85
C GLY A 11 -13.98 -3.00 0.33
N TYR A 12 -14.66 -2.31 -0.58
CA TYR A 12 -15.92 -2.78 -1.16
C TYR A 12 -15.71 -3.65 -2.40
N SER A 13 -14.92 -3.17 -3.34
CA SER A 13 -14.72 -3.82 -4.64
C SER A 13 -13.54 -4.80 -4.67
N ASN A 14 -12.63 -4.71 -3.71
CA ASN A 14 -11.29 -5.33 -3.74
C ASN A 14 -10.42 -4.84 -4.90
N TYR A 15 -10.75 -3.71 -5.51
CA TYR A 15 -9.93 -3.07 -6.53
C TYR A 15 -8.59 -2.64 -5.95
N ILE A 16 -7.49 -2.94 -6.61
CA ILE A 16 -6.17 -2.45 -6.20
C ILE A 16 -6.05 -0.99 -6.63
N LEU A 17 -6.12 -0.08 -5.66
CA LEU A 17 -6.07 1.37 -5.85
C LEU A 17 -4.65 1.85 -6.13
N SER A 18 -3.68 1.32 -5.39
CA SER A 18 -2.27 1.62 -5.60
C SER A 18 -1.38 0.43 -5.23
N TRP A 19 -0.19 0.44 -5.79
CA TRP A 19 0.89 -0.47 -5.43
C TRP A 19 2.23 0.21 -5.65
N SER A 20 3.21 -0.14 -4.85
CA SER A 20 4.59 0.33 -5.04
C SER A 20 5.61 -0.71 -4.59
N VAL A 21 6.82 -0.57 -5.13
CA VAL A 21 8.01 -1.34 -4.72
C VAL A 21 9.05 -0.34 -4.26
N MET A 22 9.25 -0.26 -2.95
CA MET A 22 10.03 0.76 -2.27
C MET A 22 11.34 0.19 -1.70
N ASP A 23 12.39 0.99 -1.66
CA ASP A 23 13.64 0.64 -0.97
C ASP A 23 13.61 1.00 0.52
N VAL A 24 12.79 1.97 0.87
CA VAL A 24 12.65 2.48 2.23
C VAL A 24 11.18 2.40 2.66
N LYS A 25 10.95 1.81 3.83
CA LYS A 25 9.64 1.72 4.45
C LYS A 25 9.59 2.66 5.65
N ASN A 26 9.14 3.89 5.43
CA ASN A 26 8.93 4.88 6.48
C ASN A 26 7.60 5.63 6.28
N ASN A 27 7.18 6.36 7.30
CA ASN A 27 5.92 7.10 7.34
C ASN A 27 5.72 8.04 6.14
N VAL A 28 6.76 8.83 5.84
CA VAL A 28 6.71 9.88 4.79
C VAL A 28 6.61 9.23 3.42
N THR A 29 7.44 8.22 3.14
CA THR A 29 7.44 7.50 1.86
C THR A 29 6.10 6.82 1.60
N ILE A 30 5.52 6.15 2.60
CA ILE A 30 4.21 5.50 2.45
C ILE A 30 3.12 6.53 2.17
N LEU A 31 3.06 7.60 2.91
CA LEU A 31 2.06 8.64 2.71
C LEU A 31 2.22 9.29 1.33
N LYS A 32 3.44 9.70 0.97
CA LYS A 32 3.76 10.41 -0.27
C LYS A 32 3.56 9.59 -1.53
N GLU A 33 4.04 8.34 -1.52
CA GLU A 33 4.08 7.50 -2.72
C GLU A 33 2.83 6.62 -2.89
N ASN A 34 2.07 6.38 -1.82
CA ASN A 34 0.94 5.45 -1.89
C ASN A 34 -0.40 6.07 -1.53
N ILE A 35 -0.48 6.86 -0.46
CA ILE A 35 -1.78 7.35 0.04
C ILE A 35 -2.21 8.62 -0.68
N LEU A 36 -1.36 9.65 -0.71
CA LEU A 36 -1.68 10.93 -1.35
C LEU A 36 -1.97 10.81 -2.86
N PRO A 37 -1.25 9.99 -3.65
CA PRO A 37 -1.60 9.78 -5.05
C PRO A 37 -3.01 9.21 -5.22
N VAL A 38 -3.43 8.25 -4.40
CA VAL A 38 -4.78 7.69 -4.47
C VAL A 38 -5.83 8.75 -4.14
N ILE A 39 -5.61 9.58 -3.12
CA ILE A 39 -6.51 10.69 -2.80
C ILE A 39 -6.60 11.67 -3.98
N ARG A 40 -5.48 12.02 -4.59
CA ARG A 40 -5.41 12.89 -5.78
C ARG A 40 -6.17 12.31 -6.97
N ASP A 41 -5.97 11.03 -7.26
CA ASP A 41 -6.62 10.32 -8.37
C ASP A 41 -8.14 10.16 -8.15
N HIS A 42 -8.60 10.34 -6.91
CA HIS A 42 -10.00 10.38 -6.53
C HIS A 42 -10.51 11.81 -6.29
N ASN A 43 -10.04 12.80 -7.09
CA ASN A 43 -10.46 14.19 -7.01
C ASN A 43 -10.28 14.80 -5.61
N ASN A 44 -9.23 14.42 -4.90
CA ASN A 44 -8.90 14.82 -3.54
C ASN A 44 -9.96 14.42 -2.48
N TYR A 45 -10.75 13.39 -2.74
CA TYR A 45 -11.66 12.86 -1.73
C TYR A 45 -10.94 11.95 -0.75
N MET A 46 -11.17 12.21 0.53
CA MET A 46 -10.63 11.37 1.61
C MET A 46 -11.41 10.05 1.72
N PRO A 47 -10.75 8.94 2.02
CA PRO A 47 -11.45 7.69 2.32
C PRO A 47 -12.30 7.85 3.60
N ASN A 48 -13.49 7.27 3.61
CA ASN A 48 -14.32 7.27 4.81
C ASN A 48 -13.67 6.53 5.97
N GLN A 49 -12.98 5.47 5.67
CA GLN A 49 -12.27 4.65 6.64
C GLN A 49 -11.08 3.97 5.95
N LEU A 50 -9.95 3.96 6.62
CA LEU A 50 -8.78 3.19 6.21
C LEU A 50 -8.48 2.11 7.24
N SER A 51 -8.44 0.86 6.78
CA SER A 51 -7.97 -0.27 7.60
C SER A 51 -6.48 -0.49 7.33
N MET A 52 -5.69 -0.58 8.39
CA MET A 52 -4.25 -0.82 8.32
C MET A 52 -3.81 -1.76 9.44
N ASP A 53 -2.64 -2.36 9.30
CA ASP A 53 -2.01 -3.08 10.41
C ASP A 53 -1.48 -2.11 11.46
N GLY A 54 -1.07 -2.64 12.62
CA GLY A 54 -0.58 -1.84 13.74
C GLY A 54 0.85 -1.31 13.58
N GLY A 55 1.41 -1.33 12.38
CA GLY A 55 2.79 -0.91 12.13
C GLY A 55 3.00 0.60 12.35
N MET A 56 4.15 0.94 12.96
CA MET A 56 4.52 2.34 13.22
C MET A 56 4.73 3.16 11.94
N GLU A 57 4.98 2.51 10.82
CA GLU A 57 5.12 3.12 9.51
C GLU A 57 3.86 3.76 8.96
N PHE A 58 2.70 3.52 9.58
CA PHE A 58 1.42 4.14 9.21
C PHE A 58 1.01 5.31 10.10
N ARG A 59 1.82 5.66 11.10
CA ARG A 59 1.48 6.71 12.07
C ARG A 59 1.18 8.06 11.42
N LEU A 60 1.95 8.46 10.41
CA LEU A 60 1.72 9.71 9.69
C LEU A 60 0.44 9.67 8.86
N THR A 61 0.14 8.53 8.23
CA THR A 61 -1.12 8.31 7.51
C THR A 61 -2.32 8.40 8.45
N GLU A 62 -2.23 7.76 9.62
CA GLU A 62 -3.27 7.84 10.65
C GLU A 62 -3.50 9.27 11.13
N TYR A 63 -2.43 10.00 11.43
CA TYR A 63 -2.50 11.41 11.83
C TYR A 63 -3.19 12.27 10.75
N ALA A 64 -2.77 12.13 9.49
CA ALA A 64 -3.37 12.87 8.37
C ALA A 64 -4.87 12.58 8.23
N LEU A 65 -5.27 11.31 8.30
CA LEU A 65 -6.67 10.92 8.22
C LEU A 65 -7.49 11.45 9.39
N GLN A 66 -6.97 11.42 10.61
CA GLN A 66 -7.64 11.95 11.79
C GLN A 66 -7.78 13.47 11.70
N LEU A 67 -6.72 14.17 11.29
CA LEU A 67 -6.71 15.64 11.17
C LEU A 67 -7.82 16.14 10.23
N TYR A 68 -8.00 15.48 9.08
CA TYR A 68 -8.98 15.89 8.08
C TYR A 68 -10.32 15.16 8.16
N SER A 69 -10.48 14.24 9.12
CA SER A 69 -11.67 13.39 9.23
C SER A 69 -12.95 14.19 9.48
N HIS A 70 -12.86 15.29 10.23
CA HIS A 70 -14.03 16.08 10.64
C HIS A 70 -14.62 16.99 9.56
N THR A 71 -13.91 17.23 8.47
CA THR A 71 -14.34 18.18 7.43
C THR A 71 -14.48 17.57 6.05
N HIS A 72 -13.84 16.44 5.80
CA HIS A 72 -13.70 15.87 4.45
C HIS A 72 -14.22 14.43 4.30
N ARG A 73 -14.84 13.86 5.32
CA ARG A 73 -15.49 12.53 5.27
C ARG A 73 -16.99 12.64 5.14
N VAL A 74 -17.62 11.62 4.58
CA VAL A 74 -19.09 11.54 4.45
C VAL A 74 -19.71 10.97 5.71
N ASP A 75 -19.12 9.94 6.28
CA ASP A 75 -19.67 9.21 7.43
C ASP A 75 -18.80 9.40 8.66
N TYR A 76 -19.28 10.20 9.60
CA TYR A 76 -18.62 10.46 10.89
C TYR A 76 -18.96 9.43 11.96
N SER A 77 -19.90 8.54 11.71
CA SER A 77 -20.28 7.48 12.65
C SER A 77 -19.20 6.40 12.78
N ARG A 78 -18.32 6.31 11.77
CA ARG A 78 -17.20 5.36 11.75
C ARG A 78 -15.90 6.04 12.12
N THR A 79 -14.99 5.30 12.74
CA THR A 79 -13.61 5.76 12.96
C THR A 79 -12.88 5.93 11.62
N ALA A 80 -12.09 7.00 11.48
CA ALA A 80 -11.32 7.27 10.26
C ALA A 80 -10.31 6.15 9.96
N VAL A 81 -9.74 5.58 11.03
CA VAL A 81 -8.73 4.53 10.95
C VAL A 81 -9.15 3.35 11.82
N VAL A 82 -9.06 2.16 11.24
CA VAL A 82 -9.21 0.89 11.96
C VAL A 82 -7.88 0.15 11.93
N ARG A 83 -7.32 -0.07 13.11
CA ARG A 83 -6.18 -0.97 13.27
C ARG A 83 -6.70 -2.40 13.39
N GLY A 84 -6.63 -3.15 12.29
CA GLY A 84 -7.09 -4.52 12.23
C GLY A 84 -6.03 -5.51 12.69
N THR A 85 -6.47 -6.61 13.32
CA THR A 85 -5.64 -7.82 13.40
C THR A 85 -5.56 -8.46 12.02
N SER A 86 -4.50 -9.24 11.74
CA SER A 86 -4.32 -9.95 10.47
C SER A 86 -5.55 -10.76 10.05
N ARG A 87 -6.33 -11.27 11.01
CA ARG A 87 -7.58 -12.02 10.74
C ARG A 87 -8.68 -11.19 10.09
N GLN A 88 -8.65 -9.88 10.17
CA GLN A 88 -9.65 -8.98 9.55
C GLN A 88 -9.25 -8.50 8.16
N ASN A 89 -8.01 -8.77 7.72
CA ASN A 89 -7.47 -8.34 6.45
C ASN A 89 -7.46 -9.43 5.36
N HIS A 90 -8.45 -10.34 5.39
CA HIS A 90 -8.55 -11.43 4.42
C HIS A 90 -8.40 -11.04 2.93
N PRO A 91 -8.91 -9.88 2.45
CA PRO A 91 -8.73 -9.51 1.05
C PRO A 91 -7.25 -9.24 0.71
N ILE A 92 -6.53 -8.54 1.58
CA ILE A 92 -5.10 -8.24 1.36
C ILE A 92 -4.24 -9.50 1.48
N GLU A 93 -4.60 -10.43 2.38
CA GLU A 93 -3.89 -11.71 2.53
C GLU A 93 -4.06 -12.60 1.28
N ARG A 94 -5.26 -12.61 0.68
CA ARG A 94 -5.50 -13.31 -0.60
C ARG A 94 -4.69 -12.68 -1.73
N LEU A 95 -4.64 -11.35 -1.79
CA LEU A 95 -3.82 -10.64 -2.76
C LEU A 95 -2.35 -11.03 -2.63
N TRP A 96 -1.82 -11.07 -1.40
CA TRP A 96 -0.45 -11.50 -1.14
C TRP A 96 -0.18 -12.94 -1.58
N ARG A 97 -1.13 -13.84 -1.39
CA ARG A 97 -1.02 -15.23 -1.87
C ARG A 97 -0.90 -15.26 -3.39
N ASP A 98 -1.81 -14.57 -4.08
CA ASP A 98 -1.80 -14.49 -5.55
C ASP A 98 -0.48 -13.91 -6.09
N VAL A 99 0.03 -12.85 -5.48
CA VAL A 99 1.31 -12.22 -5.87
C VAL A 99 2.48 -13.18 -5.63
N ASN A 100 2.49 -13.85 -4.49
CA ASN A 100 3.56 -14.82 -4.17
C ASN A 100 3.56 -15.99 -5.16
N GLU A 101 2.41 -16.58 -5.44
CA GLU A 101 2.30 -17.71 -6.35
C GLU A 101 2.65 -17.35 -7.80
N LYS A 102 2.16 -16.19 -8.26
CA LYS A 102 2.29 -15.81 -9.67
C LYS A 102 3.62 -15.13 -10.01
N ILE A 103 4.21 -14.43 -9.05
CA ILE A 103 5.41 -13.60 -9.28
C ILE A 103 6.57 -14.05 -8.40
N THR A 104 6.44 -13.89 -7.08
CA THR A 104 7.58 -13.95 -6.16
C THR A 104 8.20 -15.33 -6.08
N PHE A 105 7.39 -16.39 -5.98
CA PHE A 105 7.92 -17.76 -5.89
C PHE A 105 8.61 -18.18 -7.16
N LYS A 106 8.06 -17.83 -8.33
CA LYS A 106 8.70 -18.16 -9.62
C LYS A 106 10.08 -17.51 -9.75
N LEU A 107 10.20 -16.24 -9.34
CA LEU A 107 11.47 -15.55 -9.34
C LEU A 107 12.47 -16.16 -8.34
N LYS A 108 12.01 -16.47 -7.13
CA LYS A 108 12.85 -17.15 -6.12
C LYS A 108 13.37 -18.51 -6.62
N TRP A 109 12.52 -19.25 -7.32
CA TRP A 109 12.92 -20.52 -7.93
C TRP A 109 14.00 -20.32 -8.98
N ALA A 110 13.83 -19.38 -9.90
CA ALA A 110 14.82 -19.10 -10.94
C ALA A 110 16.17 -18.70 -10.36
N PHE A 111 16.22 -17.83 -9.36
CA PHE A 111 17.47 -17.43 -8.71
C PHE A 111 18.12 -18.57 -7.91
N ARG A 112 17.36 -19.44 -7.26
CA ARG A 112 17.89 -20.62 -6.60
C ARG A 112 18.49 -21.62 -7.60
N ASP A 113 17.87 -21.77 -8.76
CA ASP A 113 18.39 -22.61 -9.83
C ASP A 113 19.72 -22.07 -10.35
N MET A 114 19.81 -20.76 -10.61
CA MET A 114 21.07 -20.10 -10.99
C MET A 114 22.18 -20.28 -9.94
N GLU A 115 21.84 -20.20 -8.65
CA GLU A 115 22.78 -20.44 -7.55
C GLU A 115 23.26 -21.90 -7.53
N SER A 116 22.35 -22.87 -7.73
CA SER A 116 22.67 -24.29 -7.79
C SER A 116 23.61 -24.64 -8.95
N GLN A 117 23.44 -23.91 -10.07
CA GLN A 117 24.30 -24.03 -11.25
C GLN A 117 25.61 -23.22 -11.14
N ARG A 118 25.85 -22.55 -10.00
CA ARG A 118 27.03 -21.70 -9.76
C ARG A 118 27.14 -20.51 -10.73
N LEU A 119 26.06 -20.07 -11.30
CA LEU A 119 25.98 -18.85 -12.15
C LEU A 119 26.00 -17.57 -11.32
N ILE A 120 25.55 -17.65 -10.07
CA ILE A 120 25.61 -16.60 -9.07
C ILE A 120 26.06 -17.20 -7.74
N ASP A 121 26.68 -16.37 -6.90
CA ASP A 121 27.08 -16.74 -5.54
C ASP A 121 26.53 -15.73 -4.54
N MET A 122 25.50 -16.14 -3.78
CA MET A 122 24.83 -15.25 -2.80
C MET A 122 25.71 -14.94 -1.57
N SER A 123 26.90 -15.51 -1.44
CA SER A 123 27.89 -15.08 -0.45
C SER A 123 28.66 -13.83 -0.90
N VAL A 124 28.78 -13.63 -2.23
CA VAL A 124 29.49 -12.51 -2.84
C VAL A 124 28.60 -11.27 -2.85
N ALA A 125 29.09 -10.16 -2.28
CA ALA A 125 28.33 -8.91 -2.15
C ALA A 125 27.87 -8.34 -3.50
N LYS A 126 28.70 -8.46 -4.55
CA LYS A 126 28.38 -8.01 -5.92
C LYS A 126 27.18 -8.78 -6.48
N ASP A 127 27.19 -10.10 -6.40
CA ASP A 127 26.13 -10.95 -6.91
C ASP A 127 24.83 -10.72 -6.14
N LYS A 128 24.92 -10.62 -4.81
CA LYS A 128 23.78 -10.27 -3.95
C LYS A 128 23.15 -8.94 -4.34
N PHE A 129 23.96 -7.93 -4.68
CA PHE A 129 23.46 -6.63 -5.12
C PHE A 129 22.75 -6.73 -6.47
N VAL A 130 23.38 -7.40 -7.46
CA VAL A 130 22.83 -7.57 -8.81
C VAL A 130 21.52 -8.35 -8.76
N VAL A 131 21.52 -9.50 -8.06
CA VAL A 131 20.32 -10.33 -7.89
C VAL A 131 19.21 -9.54 -7.20
N GLY A 132 19.52 -8.80 -6.13
CA GLY A 132 18.55 -7.96 -5.44
C GLY A 132 17.94 -6.90 -6.35
N HIS A 133 18.75 -6.25 -7.18
CA HIS A 133 18.29 -5.25 -8.15
C HIS A 133 17.39 -5.88 -9.23
N LEU A 134 17.82 -7.00 -9.81
CA LEU A 134 17.04 -7.72 -10.82
C LEU A 134 15.72 -8.24 -10.24
N PHE A 135 15.75 -8.84 -9.05
CA PHE A 135 14.55 -9.33 -8.38
C PHE A 135 13.52 -8.22 -8.18
N ARG A 136 13.94 -7.07 -7.67
CA ARG A 136 13.09 -5.89 -7.49
C ARG A 136 12.48 -5.43 -8.82
N THR A 137 13.31 -5.32 -9.87
CA THR A 137 12.87 -4.88 -11.20
C THR A 137 11.84 -5.85 -11.78
N MET A 138 12.09 -7.14 -11.67
CA MET A 138 11.18 -8.18 -12.17
C MET A 138 9.87 -8.22 -11.36
N VAL A 139 9.91 -8.03 -10.04
CA VAL A 139 8.71 -7.91 -9.22
C VAL A 139 7.89 -6.70 -9.66
N LYS A 140 8.53 -5.54 -9.85
CA LYS A 140 7.85 -4.32 -10.34
C LYS A 140 7.20 -4.54 -11.70
N TYR A 141 7.90 -5.16 -12.63
CA TYR A 141 7.35 -5.52 -13.95
C TYR A 141 6.18 -6.49 -13.83
N GLY A 142 6.32 -7.55 -13.05
CA GLY A 142 5.28 -8.55 -12.81
C GLY A 142 4.03 -7.94 -12.19
N LEU A 143 4.17 -7.01 -11.25
CA LEU A 143 3.04 -6.29 -10.65
C LEU A 143 2.36 -5.37 -11.66
N GLY A 144 3.11 -4.72 -12.56
CA GLY A 144 2.56 -3.90 -13.64
C GLY A 144 1.63 -4.68 -14.57
N ILE A 145 1.87 -5.98 -14.77
CA ILE A 145 0.99 -6.87 -15.54
C ILE A 145 -0.13 -7.45 -14.67
N PHE A 146 0.21 -7.85 -13.45
CA PHE A 146 -0.71 -8.53 -12.54
C PHE A 146 -1.86 -7.64 -12.10
N VAL A 147 -1.60 -6.37 -11.72
CA VAL A 147 -2.60 -5.48 -11.14
C VAL A 147 -3.75 -5.17 -12.12
N PRO A 148 -3.51 -4.76 -13.38
CA PRO A 148 -4.60 -4.57 -14.33
C PRO A 148 -5.42 -5.85 -14.54
N SER A 149 -4.76 -7.00 -14.68
CA SER A 149 -5.42 -8.30 -14.83
C SER A 149 -6.23 -8.69 -13.59
N PHE A 150 -5.74 -8.36 -12.39
CA PHE A 150 -6.47 -8.60 -11.15
C PHE A 150 -7.72 -7.74 -11.07
N ASN A 151 -7.62 -6.46 -11.41
CA ASN A 151 -8.72 -5.51 -11.33
C ASN A 151 -9.84 -5.78 -12.33
N SER A 152 -9.51 -6.34 -13.50
CA SER A 152 -10.47 -6.68 -14.56
C SER A 152 -11.03 -8.11 -14.47
N ARG A 153 -10.49 -8.98 -13.57
CA ARG A 153 -10.96 -10.35 -13.43
C ARG A 153 -12.27 -10.46 -12.66
N ASN A 154 -13.06 -11.48 -12.96
CA ASN A 154 -14.22 -11.82 -12.16
C ASN A 154 -13.78 -12.46 -10.83
N VAL A 155 -14.23 -11.92 -9.69
CA VAL A 155 -13.89 -12.38 -8.34
C VAL A 155 -15.11 -13.06 -7.72
N GLY A 156 -15.04 -14.38 -7.58
CA GLY A 156 -16.00 -15.20 -6.82
C GLY A 156 -17.37 -15.37 -7.46
N GLY A 157 -17.59 -16.44 -8.18
CA GLY A 157 -18.87 -17.07 -8.54
C GLY A 157 -20.03 -16.23 -9.10
N GLY A 158 -19.89 -14.95 -9.26
CA GLY A 158 -20.85 -14.00 -9.83
C GLY A 158 -20.12 -12.92 -10.62
N SER A 159 -20.82 -12.08 -11.37
CA SER A 159 -20.25 -11.00 -12.19
C SER A 159 -19.64 -9.86 -11.34
N ARG A 160 -18.78 -10.18 -10.39
CA ARG A 160 -18.11 -9.22 -9.53
C ARG A 160 -16.73 -8.90 -10.08
N ILE A 161 -16.66 -7.89 -10.94
CA ILE A 161 -15.40 -7.36 -11.46
C ILE A 161 -15.03 -6.15 -10.60
N PRO A 162 -13.86 -6.14 -9.93
CA PRO A 162 -13.44 -5.06 -9.05
C PRO A 162 -13.54 -3.67 -9.69
N GLU A 163 -13.10 -3.54 -10.93
CA GLU A 163 -13.17 -2.30 -11.69
C GLU A 163 -14.60 -1.76 -11.86
N LEU A 164 -15.55 -2.62 -12.21
CA LEU A 164 -16.95 -2.24 -12.38
C LEU A 164 -17.61 -1.90 -11.05
N LEU A 165 -17.34 -2.68 -10.00
CA LEU A 165 -17.88 -2.40 -8.66
C LEU A 165 -17.38 -1.07 -8.11
N ARG A 166 -16.13 -0.70 -8.36
CA ARG A 166 -15.57 0.60 -7.97
C ARG A 166 -16.32 1.76 -8.62
N LEU A 167 -16.63 1.67 -9.92
CA LEU A 167 -17.32 2.72 -10.66
C LEU A 167 -18.73 3.02 -10.13
N HIS A 168 -19.38 2.05 -9.50
CA HIS A 168 -20.72 2.22 -8.93
C HIS A 168 -20.72 2.80 -7.51
N ASN A 169 -19.58 2.95 -6.86
CA ASN A 169 -19.47 3.38 -5.48
C ASN A 169 -19.03 4.86 -5.38
N THR A 170 -19.85 5.78 -5.88
CA THR A 170 -19.60 7.21 -5.76
C THR A 170 -20.32 7.75 -4.54
N ILE A 171 -19.56 8.16 -3.52
CA ILE A 171 -20.10 8.80 -2.32
C ILE A 171 -19.76 10.29 -2.39
N PRO A 172 -20.75 11.21 -2.28
CA PRO A 172 -20.47 12.63 -2.25
C PRO A 172 -19.69 13.00 -0.98
N ALA A 173 -18.54 13.62 -1.14
CA ALA A 173 -17.71 14.12 -0.05
C ALA A 173 -17.19 15.51 -0.40
N THR A 174 -16.64 16.22 0.58
CA THR A 174 -15.95 17.49 0.33
C THR A 174 -14.49 17.21 -0.02
N PRO A 175 -13.99 17.66 -1.18
CA PRO A 175 -12.60 17.42 -1.54
C PRO A 175 -11.64 18.17 -0.63
N LEU A 176 -10.50 17.57 -0.34
CA LEU A 176 -9.40 18.20 0.41
C LEU A 176 -8.59 19.08 -0.53
N THR A 177 -8.79 20.38 -0.46
CA THR A 177 -8.10 21.37 -1.30
C THR A 177 -7.57 22.55 -0.47
N PRO A 178 -6.27 22.84 -0.50
CA PRO A 178 -5.22 22.10 -1.23
C PRO A 178 -4.88 20.74 -0.59
N LEU A 179 -4.38 19.80 -1.41
CA LEU A 179 -3.86 18.54 -0.88
C LEU A 179 -2.54 18.81 -0.13
N PRO A 180 -2.42 18.43 1.15
CA PRO A 180 -1.21 18.68 1.94
C PRO A 180 -0.02 17.87 1.41
N SER A 181 1.20 18.36 1.63
CA SER A 181 2.40 17.58 1.40
C SER A 181 2.65 16.58 2.53
N ALA A 182 3.35 15.50 2.24
CA ALA A 182 3.71 14.53 3.27
C ALA A 182 4.73 15.09 4.25
N GLU A 183 5.57 16.00 3.79
CA GLU A 183 6.58 16.71 4.54
C GLU A 183 5.94 17.66 5.55
N ASP A 184 4.98 18.51 5.13
CA ASP A 184 4.25 19.43 6.02
C ASP A 184 3.49 18.68 7.12
N LEU A 185 2.90 17.54 6.77
CA LEU A 185 2.21 16.68 7.72
C LEU A 185 3.18 16.03 8.72
N ALA A 186 4.38 15.66 8.28
CA ALA A 186 5.40 15.11 9.16
C ALA A 186 5.91 16.15 10.15
N ASP A 187 6.13 17.38 9.71
CA ASP A 187 6.55 18.50 10.57
C ASP A 187 5.46 18.85 11.59
N SER A 188 4.20 18.84 11.17
CA SER A 188 3.05 19.04 12.07
C SER A 188 2.95 17.93 13.11
N LEU A 189 3.11 16.67 12.73
CA LEU A 189 3.12 15.55 13.68
C LEU A 189 4.25 15.65 14.69
N ASN A 190 5.46 15.98 14.24
CA ASN A 190 6.63 16.14 15.11
C ASN A 190 6.45 17.31 16.11
N SER A 191 5.82 18.40 15.68
CA SER A 191 5.52 19.53 16.55
C SER A 191 4.46 19.19 17.62
N PHE A 192 3.53 18.31 17.29
CA PHE A 192 2.49 17.86 18.21
C PHE A 192 3.02 16.89 19.28
N ASP A 193 3.97 16.02 18.93
CA ASP A 193 4.58 15.03 19.83
C ASP A 193 5.67 15.65 20.74
N ALA A 194 6.21 16.81 20.42
CA ALA A 194 7.29 17.44 21.17
C ALA A 194 6.99 17.74 22.66
N PRO A 195 5.73 18.04 23.10
CA PRO A 195 5.43 18.28 24.50
C PRO A 195 5.30 17.00 25.36
N PHE A 196 5.01 15.84 24.76
CA PHE A 196 4.77 14.61 25.50
C PHE A 196 6.01 13.78 25.83
N CYS A 197 7.15 14.07 25.23
CA CYS A 197 8.41 13.37 25.50
C CYS A 197 9.25 13.97 26.63
N ARG A 198 8.75 14.97 27.39
CA ARG A 198 9.52 15.65 28.45
C ARG A 198 9.01 15.45 29.88
N THR A 199 8.16 14.44 30.12
CA THR A 199 7.77 14.13 31.50
C THR A 199 7.77 12.61 31.70
N SER A 200 8.95 12.06 31.94
CA SER A 200 9.19 10.91 32.83
C SER A 200 10.68 10.68 33.02
#